data_2401914a743575bb61b4b85ae4a06e30
#
_entry.id   2401914a743575bb61b4b85ae4a06e30
#
_cell.length_a   1.000
_cell.length_b   1.000
_cell.length_c   1.000
_cell.angle_alpha   90.00
_cell.angle_beta   90.00
_cell.angle_gamma   90.00
#
_symmetry.space_group_name_H-M   'P 1'
#
loop_
_entity.id
_entity.type
_entity.pdbx_description
1 polymer ?
#
loop_
_entity_poly.entity_id
_entity_poly.type
_entity_poly.pdbx_seq_one_letter_code
_entity_poly.pdbx_strand_id
1 'polypeptide(L)' 'MAENSEKVKDIIEKELGVEREKLTSEASFIEDLGADSLDIVELVMEFEKEFNIDIPDEEAEKLRTVGDAIGYLNSKVGA' A
#
# COMPACT_ATOMS: atom_id res chain seq x y z
N MET A 1 -9.24 8.89 5.54
CA MET A 1 -9.46 8.77 6.98
C MET A 1 -9.21 7.34 7.41
N ALA A 2 -9.76 6.95 8.56
CA ALA A 2 -9.54 5.61 9.09
C ALA A 2 -9.97 4.51 8.13
N GLU A 3 -11.07 4.73 7.42
CA GLU A 3 -11.58 3.74 6.49
C GLU A 3 -10.58 3.39 5.39
N ASN A 4 -9.94 4.40 4.85
CA ASN A 4 -8.95 4.17 3.79
C ASN A 4 -7.73 3.45 4.34
N SER A 5 -7.31 3.81 5.55
CA SER A 5 -6.18 3.16 6.18
C SER A 5 -6.43 1.68 6.38
N GLU A 6 -7.62 1.34 6.85
CA GLU A 6 -7.98 -0.06 7.07
C GLU A 6 -8.01 -0.82 5.77
N LYS A 7 -8.57 -0.21 4.74
CA LYS A 7 -8.65 -0.85 3.44
C LYS A 7 -7.27 -1.10 2.86
N VAL A 8 -6.38 -0.14 2.99
CA VAL A 8 -4.99 -0.30 2.53
C VAL A 8 -4.33 -1.46 3.26
N LYS A 9 -4.50 -1.53 4.57
CA LYS A 9 -3.90 -2.60 5.34
C LYS A 9 -4.47 -3.96 5.00
N ASP A 10 -5.78 -4.03 4.75
CA ASP A 10 -6.41 -5.27 4.32
C ASP A 10 -5.77 -5.79 3.03
N ILE A 11 -5.56 -4.89 2.09
CA ILE A 11 -4.97 -5.25 0.81
C ILE A 11 -3.55 -5.77 1.01
N ILE A 12 -2.78 -5.08 1.83
CA ILE A 12 -1.39 -5.47 2.08
C ILE A 12 -1.33 -6.84 2.75
N GLU A 13 -2.18 -7.07 3.74
CA GLU A 13 -2.23 -8.37 4.40
C GLU A 13 -2.48 -9.49 3.41
N LYS A 14 -3.42 -9.25 2.53
CA LYS A 14 -3.83 -10.26 1.56
C LYS A 14 -2.73 -10.53 0.55
N GLU A 15 -2.12 -9.47 0.02
CA GLU A 15 -1.12 -9.62 -1.03
C GLU A 15 0.20 -10.17 -0.51
N LEU A 16 0.62 -9.74 0.66
CA LEU A 16 1.92 -10.12 1.19
C LEU A 16 1.84 -11.24 2.22
N GLY A 17 0.66 -11.55 2.70
CA GLY A 17 0.50 -12.60 3.71
C GLY A 17 1.15 -12.26 5.03
N VAL A 18 1.13 -10.99 5.42
CA VAL A 18 1.72 -10.56 6.67
C VAL A 18 0.63 -10.22 7.67
N GLU A 19 1.00 -10.18 8.95
CA GLU A 19 0.05 -9.88 10.00
C GLU A 19 -0.16 -8.39 10.13
N ARG A 20 -1.39 -8.02 10.51
CA ARG A 20 -1.77 -6.63 10.64
C ARG A 20 -0.86 -5.84 11.56
N GLU A 21 -0.40 -6.46 12.65
CA GLU A 21 0.42 -5.76 13.62
C GLU A 21 1.77 -5.37 13.07
N LYS A 22 2.18 -5.96 11.96
CA LYS A 22 3.43 -5.58 11.31
C LYS A 22 3.28 -4.37 10.40
N LEU A 23 2.07 -3.93 10.19
CA LEU A 23 1.77 -2.85 9.25
C LEU A 23 1.78 -1.49 9.96
N THR A 24 2.92 -1.13 10.51
CA THR A 24 3.08 0.21 11.08
C THR A 24 3.39 1.20 9.96
N SER A 25 3.22 2.48 10.24
CA SER A 25 3.51 3.51 9.24
C SER A 25 4.91 3.42 8.68
N GLU A 26 5.84 3.04 9.53
CA GLU A 26 7.26 3.01 9.16
C GLU A 26 7.69 1.72 8.53
N ALA A 27 6.82 0.71 8.51
CA ALA A 27 7.17 -0.59 7.97
C ALA A 27 7.48 -0.46 6.47
N SER A 28 8.66 -0.90 6.09
CA SER A 28 9.07 -0.90 4.70
C SER A 28 8.55 -2.17 4.03
N PHE A 29 7.96 -2.02 2.85
CA PHE A 29 7.44 -3.18 2.14
C PHE A 29 8.53 -4.21 1.87
N ILE A 30 9.69 -3.74 1.46
CA ILE A 30 10.77 -4.65 1.09
C ILE A 30 11.54 -5.13 2.31
N GLU A 31 11.95 -4.22 3.18
CA GLU A 31 12.83 -4.58 4.28
C GLU A 31 12.10 -5.21 5.45
N ASP A 32 10.93 -4.70 5.77
CA ASP A 32 10.21 -5.17 6.95
C ASP A 32 9.16 -6.22 6.62
N LEU A 33 8.53 -6.11 5.46
CA LEU A 33 7.47 -7.03 5.09
C LEU A 33 7.91 -8.08 4.09
N GLY A 34 9.13 -7.99 3.60
CA GLY A 34 9.69 -9.01 2.74
C GLY A 34 9.15 -9.04 1.33
N ALA A 35 8.59 -7.95 0.86
CA ALA A 35 8.07 -7.87 -0.52
C ALA A 35 9.21 -7.69 -1.49
N ASP A 36 9.10 -8.29 -2.67
CA ASP A 36 10.05 -7.99 -3.75
C ASP A 36 9.36 -7.05 -4.75
N SER A 37 10.06 -6.71 -5.82
CA SER A 37 9.52 -5.73 -6.75
C SER A 37 8.26 -6.21 -7.44
N LEU A 38 8.14 -7.51 -7.66
CA LEU A 38 6.93 -8.07 -8.26
C LEU A 38 5.75 -7.93 -7.31
N ASP A 39 5.99 -8.17 -6.03
CA ASP A 39 4.95 -7.99 -5.02
C ASP A 39 4.48 -6.55 -4.98
N ILE A 40 5.42 -5.60 -5.10
CA ILE A 40 5.07 -4.19 -5.10
C ILE A 40 4.18 -3.86 -6.29
N VAL A 41 4.51 -4.39 -7.47
CA VAL A 41 3.72 -4.15 -8.66
C VAL A 41 2.30 -4.66 -8.46
N GLU A 42 2.17 -5.86 -7.93
CA GLU A 42 0.85 -6.43 -7.69
C GLU A 42 0.06 -5.65 -6.66
N LEU A 43 0.76 -5.18 -5.64
CA LEU A 43 0.14 -4.38 -4.59
C LEU A 43 -0.42 -3.08 -5.17
N VAL A 44 0.36 -2.42 -6.02
CA VAL A 44 -0.06 -1.20 -6.66
C VAL A 44 -1.28 -1.45 -7.54
N MET A 45 -1.28 -2.55 -8.28
CA MET A 45 -2.42 -2.89 -9.13
C MET A 45 -3.68 -3.12 -8.31
N GLU A 46 -3.54 -3.74 -7.14
CA GLU A 46 -4.69 -3.95 -6.27
C GLU A 46 -5.21 -2.64 -5.73
N PHE A 47 -4.32 -1.72 -5.38
CA PHE A 47 -4.73 -0.39 -4.93
C PHE A 47 -5.51 0.32 -6.03
N GLU A 48 -5.01 0.26 -7.25
CA GLU A 48 -5.69 0.90 -8.38
C GLU A 48 -7.09 0.36 -8.57
N LYS A 49 -7.23 -0.94 -8.43
CA LYS A 49 -8.49 -1.61 -8.62
C LYS A 49 -9.47 -1.30 -7.50
N GLU A 50 -9.00 -1.39 -6.26
CA GLU A 50 -9.87 -1.21 -5.10
C GLU A 50 -10.30 0.24 -4.93
N PHE A 51 -9.42 1.18 -5.26
CA PHE A 51 -9.71 2.60 -5.07
C PHE A 51 -10.12 3.28 -6.38
N ASN A 52 -10.09 2.54 -7.48
CA ASN A 52 -10.49 3.04 -8.79
C ASN A 52 -9.68 4.29 -9.17
N ILE A 53 -8.38 4.20 -9.06
CA ILE A 53 -7.47 5.29 -9.39
C ILE A 53 -6.32 4.77 -10.25
N ASP A 54 -5.56 5.70 -10.79
CA ASP A 54 -4.36 5.41 -11.57
C ASP A 54 -3.13 5.78 -10.75
N ILE A 55 -2.19 4.87 -10.64
CA ILE A 55 -0.94 5.15 -9.96
C ILE A 55 0.20 5.00 -10.97
N PRO A 56 0.73 6.12 -11.48
CA PRO A 56 1.84 6.05 -12.44
C PRO A 56 3.06 5.40 -11.81
N ASP A 57 3.90 4.82 -12.65
CA ASP A 57 5.09 4.12 -12.18
C ASP A 57 5.97 4.99 -11.29
N GLU A 58 6.16 6.24 -11.66
CA GLU A 58 7.02 7.11 -10.86
C GLU A 58 6.42 7.40 -9.49
N GLU A 59 5.11 7.40 -9.39
CA GLU A 59 4.46 7.57 -8.09
C GLU A 59 4.55 6.29 -7.29
N ALA A 60 4.40 5.15 -7.97
CA ALA A 60 4.48 3.86 -7.30
C ALA A 60 5.86 3.67 -6.66
N GLU A 61 6.89 4.18 -7.28
CA GLU A 61 8.24 4.06 -6.75
C GLU A 61 8.43 4.78 -5.42
N LYS A 62 7.55 5.72 -5.12
CA LYS A 62 7.62 6.47 -3.87
C LYS A 62 6.92 5.76 -2.73
N LEU A 63 6.19 4.70 -3.02
CA LEU A 63 5.44 3.97 -2.00
C LEU A 63 6.34 2.93 -1.36
N ARG A 64 7.16 3.37 -0.43
CA ARG A 64 8.15 2.51 0.20
C ARG A 64 7.69 1.93 1.52
N THR A 65 6.83 2.66 2.23
CA THR A 65 6.35 2.22 3.52
C THR A 65 4.84 2.17 3.50
N VAL A 66 4.28 1.52 4.52
CA VAL A 66 2.83 1.45 4.68
C VAL A 66 2.26 2.87 4.81
N GLY A 67 2.94 3.72 5.58
CA GLY A 67 2.50 5.11 5.74
C GLY A 67 2.49 5.88 4.43
N ASP A 68 3.50 5.65 3.59
CA ASP A 68 3.55 6.29 2.29
C ASP A 68 2.33 5.92 1.45
N ALA A 69 1.99 4.64 1.47
CA ALA A 69 0.85 4.14 0.70
C ALA A 69 -0.45 4.73 1.21
N ILE A 70 -0.63 4.73 2.52
CA ILE A 70 -1.85 5.28 3.12
C ILE A 70 -1.99 6.75 2.80
N GLY A 71 -0.92 7.51 2.96
CA GLY A 71 -0.96 8.95 2.68
C GLY A 71 -1.26 9.23 1.22
N TYR A 72 -0.62 8.50 0.34
CA TYR A 72 -0.83 8.68 -1.09
C TYR A 72 -2.29 8.40 -1.46
N LEU A 73 -2.83 7.28 -0.98
CA LEU A 73 -4.19 6.89 -1.34
C LEU A 73 -5.22 7.83 -0.74
N ASN A 74 -5.00 8.28 0.49
CA ASN A 74 -5.90 9.27 1.09
C ASN A 74 -5.94 10.54 0.25
N SER A 75 -4.79 10.94 -0.24
CA SER A 75 -4.69 12.13 -1.07
C SER A 75 -5.45 11.97 -2.39
N LYS A 76 -5.34 10.78 -2.99
CA LYS A 76 -5.95 10.53 -4.30
C LYS A 76 -7.46 10.35 -4.24
N VAL A 77 -7.96 9.75 -3.17
CA VAL A 77 -9.41 9.51 -3.08
C VAL A 77 -10.15 10.62 -2.35
N GLY A 78 -9.45 11.68 -2.01
CA GLY A 78 -10.07 12.86 -1.43
C GLY A 78 -10.58 12.67 -0.03
N ALA A 79 -9.90 11.85 0.72
CA ALA A 79 -10.32 11.56 2.08
C ALA A 79 -10.05 12.73 3.02
#